data_6105318a02826bc25f9049ed4c536f29
#
_entry.id   6105318a02826bc25f9049ed4c536f29
#
_cell.length_a   1.000
_cell.length_b   1.000
_cell.length_c   1.000
_cell.angle_alpha   90.00
_cell.angle_beta   90.00
_cell.angle_gamma   90.00
#
_symmetry.space_group_name_H-M   'P 1'
#
loop_
_entity.id
_entity.type
_entity.pdbx_description
1 polymer ?
#
loop_
_entity_poly.entity_id
_entity_poly.type
_entity_poly.pdbx_seq_one_letter_code
_entity_poly.pdbx_strand_id
1 'polypeptide(L)'
;MRDRPRDEAMAEIFQEDPAYALELLNSILEDGDQAELLIALRQMTKAFGGVQGVAEKAHLNATQLYRTLSEGGNPALSSLTAILKAMGLRLAVERIHAA
;
A
#
# COMPACT_ATOMS: atom_id res chain seq x y z
N MET A 1 9.72 -0.81 -15.68
CA MET A 1 10.88 0.08 -15.69
C MET A 1 10.51 1.51 -15.44
N ARG A 2 9.57 2.00 -16.20
CA ARG A 2 9.18 3.39 -16.07
C ARG A 2 8.57 3.73 -14.73
N ASP A 3 7.93 2.73 -14.11
CA ASP A 3 7.27 2.94 -12.83
C ASP A 3 8.24 3.01 -11.67
N ARG A 4 9.46 2.47 -11.85
CA ARG A 4 10.41 2.42 -10.75
C ARG A 4 10.81 3.79 -10.23
N PRO A 5 11.20 4.73 -11.11
CA PRO A 5 11.55 6.05 -10.60
C PRO A 5 10.39 6.75 -9.90
N ARG A 6 9.19 6.56 -10.42
CA ARG A 6 8.02 7.16 -9.79
C ARG A 6 7.75 6.53 -8.43
N ASP A 7 7.81 5.21 -8.35
CA ASP A 7 7.59 4.53 -7.08
C ASP A 7 8.62 4.96 -6.05
N GLU A 8 9.86 5.10 -6.47
CA GLU A 8 10.92 5.51 -5.56
C GLU A 8 10.74 6.95 -5.09
N ALA A 9 10.36 7.83 -6.00
CA ALA A 9 10.12 9.23 -5.67
C ALA A 9 8.97 9.36 -4.68
N MET A 10 7.89 8.63 -4.92
CA MET A 10 6.75 8.67 -4.01
C MET A 10 7.09 8.06 -2.67
N ALA A 11 7.90 7.00 -2.67
CA ALA A 11 8.31 6.40 -1.40
C ALA A 11 9.09 7.39 -0.55
N GLU A 12 9.95 8.19 -1.18
CA GLU A 12 10.69 9.21 -0.44
C GLU A 12 9.75 10.24 0.18
N ILE A 13 8.74 10.66 -0.59
CA ILE A 13 7.76 11.62 -0.10
C ILE A 13 7.02 11.03 1.11
N PHE A 14 6.62 9.77 1.01
CA PHE A 14 5.90 9.10 2.09
C PHE A 14 6.78 8.96 3.33
N GLN A 15 8.07 8.72 3.15
CA GLN A 15 8.98 8.63 4.28
C GLN A 15 9.10 9.95 5.01
N GLU A 16 9.13 11.05 4.25
CA GLU A 16 9.24 12.37 4.85
C GLU A 16 7.93 12.83 5.47
N ASP A 17 6.82 12.36 4.94
CA ASP A 17 5.50 12.79 5.38
C ASP A 17 4.55 11.60 5.44
N PRO A 18 4.68 10.77 6.47
CA PRO A 18 3.80 9.59 6.60
C PRO A 18 2.32 9.94 6.68
N ALA A 19 1.99 11.09 7.25
CA ALA A 19 0.58 11.51 7.32
C ALA A 19 0.00 11.71 5.93
N TYR A 20 0.80 12.23 5.01
CA TYR A 20 0.35 12.38 3.64
C TYR A 20 0.05 11.04 2.99
N ALA A 21 0.88 10.02 3.28
CA ALA A 21 0.64 8.69 2.73
C ALA A 21 -0.71 8.14 3.19
N LEU A 22 -1.02 8.33 4.48
CA LEU A 22 -2.29 7.86 5.01
C LEU A 22 -3.47 8.60 4.39
N GLU A 23 -3.34 9.91 4.24
CA GLU A 23 -4.41 10.70 3.63
C GLU A 23 -4.65 10.28 2.20
N LEU A 24 -3.58 10.04 1.46
CA LEU A 24 -3.69 9.60 0.08
C LEU A 24 -4.37 8.24 0.00
N LEU A 25 -3.95 7.30 0.85
CA LEU A 25 -4.53 5.96 0.84
C LEU A 25 -6.02 6.03 1.16
N ASN A 26 -6.39 6.80 2.18
CA ASN A 26 -7.79 6.94 2.54
C ASN A 26 -8.60 7.59 1.42
N SER A 27 -8.02 8.57 0.74
CA SER A 27 -8.69 9.22 -0.38
C SER A 27 -8.94 8.22 -1.52
N ILE A 28 -7.97 7.36 -1.78
CA ILE A 28 -8.13 6.33 -2.83
C ILE A 28 -9.20 5.32 -2.42
N LEU A 29 -9.21 4.91 -1.16
CA LEU A 29 -10.22 3.98 -0.68
C LEU A 29 -11.62 4.57 -0.76
N GLU A 30 -11.71 5.88 -0.62
CA GLU A 30 -13.00 6.57 -0.65
C GLU A 30 -13.53 6.70 -2.08
N ASP A 31 -12.66 7.01 -3.04
CA ASP A 31 -13.12 7.41 -4.35
C ASP A 31 -12.24 6.94 -5.51
N GLY A 32 -11.20 6.18 -5.24
CA GLY A 32 -10.32 5.70 -6.31
C GLY A 32 -10.67 4.30 -6.74
N ASP A 33 -9.90 3.78 -7.69
CA ASP A 33 -10.11 2.42 -8.15
C ASP A 33 -9.02 1.49 -7.62
N GLN A 34 -9.15 0.20 -7.94
CA GLN A 34 -8.24 -0.80 -7.42
C GLN A 34 -6.82 -0.61 -7.95
N ALA A 35 -6.68 -0.17 -9.18
CA ALA A 35 -5.34 0.04 -9.73
C ALA A 35 -4.60 1.12 -8.95
N GLU A 36 -5.28 2.21 -8.62
CA GLU A 36 -4.68 3.26 -7.82
C GLU A 36 -4.31 2.77 -6.43
N LEU A 37 -5.17 1.95 -5.86
CA LEU A 37 -4.91 1.39 -4.53
C LEU A 37 -3.65 0.54 -4.53
N LEU A 38 -3.50 -0.31 -5.53
CA LEU A 38 -2.32 -1.17 -5.60
C LEU A 38 -1.03 -0.37 -5.79
N ILE A 39 -1.09 0.67 -6.61
CA ILE A 39 0.08 1.54 -6.80
C ILE A 39 0.47 2.20 -5.48
N ALA A 40 -0.50 2.76 -4.78
CA ALA A 40 -0.23 3.43 -3.51
C ALA A 40 0.34 2.46 -2.47
N LEU A 41 -0.24 1.26 -2.38
CA LEU A 41 0.24 0.26 -1.44
C LEU A 41 1.67 -0.17 -1.77
N ARG A 42 1.98 -0.30 -3.06
CA ARG A 42 3.33 -0.67 -3.46
C ARG A 42 4.33 0.41 -3.06
N GLN A 43 3.97 1.67 -3.28
CA GLN A 43 4.83 2.78 -2.92
C GLN A 43 5.00 2.89 -1.40
N MET A 44 3.92 2.67 -0.66
CA MET A 44 3.98 2.68 0.79
C MET A 44 4.83 1.52 1.33
N THR A 45 4.74 0.36 0.69
CA THR A 45 5.57 -0.77 1.06
C THR A 45 7.05 -0.41 0.94
N LYS A 46 7.42 0.26 -0.14
CA LYS A 46 8.80 0.70 -0.31
C LYS A 46 9.19 1.74 0.75
N ALA A 47 8.26 2.59 1.14
CA ALA A 47 8.54 3.65 2.09
C ALA A 47 8.67 3.12 3.52
N PHE A 48 7.84 2.15 3.90
CA PHE A 48 7.68 1.77 5.30
C PHE A 48 8.23 0.37 5.58
N GLY A 49 9.42 0.10 5.10
CA GLY A 49 10.09 -1.15 5.42
C GLY A 49 10.70 -1.86 4.23
N GLY A 50 10.32 -1.47 3.01
CA GLY A 50 10.77 -2.16 1.82
C GLY A 50 10.03 -3.47 1.60
N VAL A 51 10.11 -3.99 0.38
CA VAL A 51 9.37 -5.19 0.02
C VAL A 51 9.79 -6.37 0.91
N GLN A 52 11.09 -6.54 1.13
CA GLN A 52 11.58 -7.64 1.94
C GLN A 52 11.11 -7.53 3.39
N GLY A 53 11.25 -6.34 3.98
CA GLY A 53 10.88 -6.14 5.37
C GLY A 53 9.40 -6.31 5.61
N VAL A 54 8.57 -5.76 4.72
CA VAL A 54 7.13 -5.88 4.86
C VAL A 54 6.69 -7.34 4.67
N ALA A 55 7.27 -8.02 3.67
CA ALA A 55 6.92 -9.42 3.44
C ALA A 55 7.25 -10.26 4.65
N GLU A 56 8.41 -10.01 5.26
CA GLU A 56 8.85 -10.76 6.43
C GLU A 56 7.86 -10.60 7.58
N LYS A 57 7.48 -9.36 7.86
CA LYS A 57 6.55 -9.08 8.96
C LYS A 57 5.14 -9.61 8.65
N ALA A 58 4.76 -9.61 7.38
CA ALA A 58 3.45 -10.09 6.98
C ALA A 58 3.41 -11.61 6.81
N HIS A 59 4.55 -12.28 6.97
CA HIS A 59 4.68 -13.72 6.76
C HIS A 59 4.32 -14.11 5.34
N LEU A 60 4.76 -13.28 4.40
CA LEU A 60 4.55 -13.52 2.98
C LEU A 60 5.90 -13.63 2.29
N ASN A 61 5.91 -14.32 1.17
CA ASN A 61 7.07 -14.36 0.30
C ASN A 61 7.19 -13.01 -0.42
N ALA A 62 8.41 -12.47 -0.51
CA ALA A 62 8.61 -11.16 -1.13
C ALA A 62 8.14 -11.13 -2.59
N THR A 63 8.40 -12.21 -3.33
CA THR A 63 7.95 -12.31 -4.72
C THR A 63 6.42 -12.30 -4.79
N GLN A 64 5.79 -13.02 -3.87
CA GLN A 64 4.34 -13.07 -3.81
C GLN A 64 3.76 -11.70 -3.45
N LEU A 65 4.38 -11.01 -2.51
CA LEU A 65 3.94 -9.67 -2.14
C LEU A 65 4.03 -8.73 -3.34
N TYR A 66 5.16 -8.74 -4.02
CA TYR A 66 5.36 -7.88 -5.16
C TYR A 66 4.32 -8.15 -6.25
N ARG A 67 4.07 -9.43 -6.51
CA ARG A 67 3.08 -9.83 -7.52
C ARG A 67 1.68 -9.39 -7.11
N THR A 68 1.35 -9.56 -5.84
CA THR A 68 0.04 -9.20 -5.33
C THR A 68 -0.25 -7.71 -5.50
N LEU A 69 0.78 -6.88 -5.37
CA LEU A 69 0.62 -5.43 -5.47
C LEU A 69 0.95 -4.89 -6.85
N SER A 70 1.17 -5.76 -7.84
CA SER A 70 1.45 -5.31 -9.19
C SER A 70 0.14 -5.11 -9.95
N GLU A 71 0.27 -4.58 -11.16
CA GLU A 71 -0.89 -4.31 -12.01
C GLU A 71 -1.71 -5.59 -12.19
N GLY A 72 -3.02 -5.46 -12.02
CA GLY A 72 -3.90 -6.61 -12.14
C GLY A 72 -3.95 -7.49 -10.92
N GLY A 73 -3.21 -7.14 -9.88
CA GLY A 73 -3.25 -7.91 -8.65
C GLY A 73 -4.60 -7.82 -7.96
N ASN A 74 -4.87 -8.81 -7.14
CA ASN A 74 -6.14 -8.86 -6.41
C ASN A 74 -5.86 -9.49 -5.05
N PRO A 75 -5.33 -8.71 -4.11
CA PRO A 75 -4.97 -9.25 -2.80
C PRO A 75 -6.18 -9.76 -2.04
N ALA A 76 -6.02 -10.93 -1.45
CA ALA A 76 -7.03 -11.43 -0.52
C ALA A 76 -7.07 -10.51 0.68
N LEU A 77 -8.22 -10.48 1.35
CA LEU A 77 -8.37 -9.64 2.53
C LEU A 77 -7.31 -9.98 3.59
N SER A 78 -7.02 -11.25 3.76
CA SER A 78 -6.02 -11.66 4.74
C SER A 78 -4.63 -11.11 4.39
N SER A 79 -4.28 -11.13 3.10
CA SER A 79 -3.00 -10.58 2.66
C SER A 79 -2.96 -9.07 2.85
N LEU A 80 -4.02 -8.38 2.46
CA LEU A 80 -4.08 -6.93 2.62
C LEU A 80 -3.95 -6.54 4.08
N THR A 81 -4.68 -7.23 4.95
CA THR A 81 -4.63 -6.96 6.38
C THR A 81 -3.23 -7.15 6.93
N ALA A 82 -2.57 -8.24 6.52
CA ALA A 82 -1.21 -8.53 6.98
C ALA A 82 -0.21 -7.49 6.49
N ILE A 83 -0.35 -7.06 5.25
CA ILE A 83 0.54 -6.05 4.68
C ILE A 83 0.38 -4.73 5.44
N LEU A 84 -0.86 -4.32 5.69
CA LEU A 84 -1.10 -3.09 6.43
C LEU A 84 -0.52 -3.18 7.85
N LYS A 85 -0.73 -4.29 8.53
CA LYS A 85 -0.19 -4.47 9.87
C LYS A 85 1.33 -4.41 9.87
N ALA A 86 1.96 -4.98 8.84
CA ALA A 86 3.41 -4.94 8.74
C ALA A 86 3.93 -3.51 8.62
N MET A 87 3.09 -2.59 8.16
CA MET A 87 3.44 -1.18 8.06
C MET A 87 2.92 -0.37 9.24
N GLY A 88 2.36 -1.03 10.25
CA GLY A 88 1.83 -0.34 11.41
C GLY A 88 0.43 0.23 11.22
N LEU A 89 -0.31 -0.29 10.25
CA LEU A 89 -1.63 0.22 9.91
C LEU A 89 -2.67 -0.87 10.10
N ARG A 90 -3.94 -0.48 10.03
CA ARG A 90 -5.04 -1.43 10.07
C ARG A 90 -6.20 -0.91 9.25
N LEU A 91 -7.03 -1.84 8.82
CA LEU A 91 -8.29 -1.46 8.17
C LEU A 91 -9.26 -0.93 9.22
N ALA A 92 -10.10 -0.01 8.81
CA ALA A 92 -11.14 0.54 9.66
C ALA A 92 -12.38 0.78 8.81
N VAL A 93 -13.51 0.94 9.49
CA VAL A 93 -14.78 1.13 8.81
C VAL A 93 -15.39 2.44 9.30
N GLU A 94 -15.88 3.24 8.36
CA GLU A 94 -16.50 4.51 8.66
C GLU A 94 -17.77 4.65 7.86
N ARG A 95 -18.67 5.49 8.34
CA ARG A 95 -19.90 5.78 7.57
C ARG A 95 -19.51 6.57 6.33
N ILE A 96 -20.20 6.26 5.25
CA ILE A 96 -20.10 7.10 4.06
C ILE A 96 -20.77 8.42 4.38
N HIS A 97 -20.12 9.51 4.00
CA HIS A 97 -20.72 10.82 4.21
C HIS A 97 -22.01 10.93 3.44
N ALA A 98 -23.09 11.25 4.13
CA ALA A 98 -24.37 11.46 3.47
C ALA A 98 -24.29 12.77 2.72
N ALA A 99 -24.79 12.75 1.50
CA ALA A 99 -24.78 13.96 0.66
C ALA A 99 -25.78 14.97 1.20
#